data_3254a720d9f54e6630d1776a3e1c46b8
#
_entry.id   3254a720d9f54e6630d1776a3e1c46b8
#
_cell.length_a   1.000
_cell.length_b   1.000
_cell.length_c   1.000
_cell.angle_alpha   90.00
_cell.angle_beta   90.00
_cell.angle_gamma   90.00
#
_symmetry.space_group_name_H-M   'P 1'
#
loop_
_entity.id
_entity.type
_entity.pdbx_description
1 polymer ?
#
loop_
_entity_poly.entity_id
_entity_poly.type
_entity_poly.pdbx_seq_one_letter_code
_entity_poly.pdbx_strand_id
1 'polypeptide(L)'
;TFMRRKWYFVDELGTVSKQIQDRINDITYDNVTSLVIRDKSQYRLFYPKTTGVESSSRGIIAVIKINPNTGQLGYEYADIKGLKVSCCDSDYINNVETVVSGGYDGYVYKQETGNVWTRASATFNLDSTYRSPDMTMGDPGIRKSMERINLNWKPEGEVSANMYLQFNYNDVNTPQPSVITLESSGSGAYYGTGIFGTSAFGQGDLPITRKSVEGSGFAIALKITDTSNNIPWSIRGFQLEFVPGGRR
;
A
#
# COMPACT_ATOMS: atom_id res chain seq x y z
N THR A 1 -32.12 8.77 23.93
CA THR A 1 -31.83 8.87 22.48
C THR A 1 -30.35 9.10 22.36
N PHE A 2 -29.59 8.05 22.18
CA PHE A 2 -28.15 8.17 21.88
C PHE A 2 -28.02 8.75 20.47
N MET A 3 -27.62 10.02 20.37
CA MET A 3 -27.14 10.55 19.11
C MET A 3 -25.93 9.72 18.69
N ARG A 4 -26.01 8.98 17.58
CA ARG A 4 -24.86 8.39 16.93
C ARG A 4 -23.94 9.54 16.53
N ARG A 5 -22.88 9.77 17.31
CA ARG A 5 -21.83 10.71 16.93
C ARG A 5 -21.10 10.10 15.76
N LYS A 6 -21.12 10.80 14.62
CA LYS A 6 -20.25 10.45 13.49
C LYS A 6 -18.91 11.11 13.75
N TRP A 7 -17.85 10.33 13.55
CA TRP A 7 -16.50 10.85 13.62
C TRP A 7 -16.06 11.32 12.22
N TYR A 8 -15.35 12.42 12.19
CA TYR A 8 -14.76 12.98 10.99
C TYR A 8 -13.35 13.47 11.31
N PHE A 9 -12.43 13.31 10.40
CA PHE A 9 -11.18 14.07 10.43
C PHE A 9 -11.47 15.44 9.82
N VAL A 10 -11.18 16.47 10.58
CA VAL A 10 -11.45 17.85 10.19
C VAL A 10 -10.16 18.65 10.32
N ASP A 11 -9.85 19.44 9.34
CA ASP A 11 -8.84 20.48 9.38
C ASP A 11 -9.44 21.86 9.14
N GLU A 12 -8.62 22.88 8.97
CA GLU A 12 -9.06 24.24 8.68
C GLU A 12 -9.87 24.37 7.39
N LEU A 13 -9.72 23.44 6.47
CA LEU A 13 -10.40 23.39 5.18
C LEU A 13 -11.70 22.56 5.21
N GLY A 14 -12.00 21.90 6.34
CA GLY A 14 -13.20 21.08 6.53
C GLY A 14 -12.94 19.59 6.68
N THR A 15 -13.90 18.76 6.30
CA THR A 15 -13.80 17.30 6.47
C THR A 15 -12.87 16.69 5.46
N VAL A 16 -11.74 16.15 5.92
CA VAL A 16 -10.71 15.51 5.08
C VAL A 16 -10.90 14.01 4.92
N SER A 17 -11.78 13.41 5.73
CA SER A 17 -11.98 11.96 5.80
C SER A 17 -12.96 11.36 4.79
N LYS A 18 -13.44 12.13 3.81
CA LYS A 18 -14.46 11.66 2.85
C LYS A 18 -14.10 10.34 2.15
N GLN A 19 -12.82 10.16 1.81
CA GLN A 19 -12.34 8.98 1.08
C GLN A 19 -12.38 7.70 1.94
N ILE A 20 -12.32 7.83 3.26
CA ILE A 20 -12.25 6.72 4.21
C ILE A 20 -13.43 6.72 5.19
N GLN A 21 -14.48 7.50 4.90
CA GLN A 21 -15.59 7.69 5.85
C GLN A 21 -16.27 6.38 6.23
N ASP A 22 -16.40 5.44 5.30
CA ASP A 22 -16.96 4.12 5.59
C ASP A 22 -16.09 3.36 6.60
N ARG A 23 -14.76 3.49 6.52
CA ARG A 23 -13.84 2.89 7.49
C ARG A 23 -13.97 3.52 8.87
N ILE A 24 -14.12 4.84 8.90
CA ILE A 24 -14.29 5.58 10.16
C ILE A 24 -15.65 5.25 10.81
N ASN A 25 -16.68 5.04 10.01
CA ASN A 25 -17.99 4.64 10.51
C ASN A 25 -18.01 3.23 11.11
N ASP A 26 -17.07 2.36 10.70
CA ASP A 26 -16.89 1.02 11.26
C ASP A 26 -16.17 1.02 12.61
N ILE A 27 -15.63 2.16 13.07
CA ILE A 27 -14.90 2.26 14.34
C ILE A 27 -15.88 2.09 15.50
N THR A 28 -15.64 1.07 16.30
CA THR A 28 -16.28 0.93 17.61
C THR A 28 -15.47 1.75 18.63
N TYR A 29 -16.16 2.45 19.52
CA TYR A 29 -15.55 3.47 20.39
C TYR A 29 -14.61 2.95 21.48
N ASP A 30 -14.47 1.66 21.61
CA ASP A 30 -13.62 1.03 22.59
C ASP A 30 -12.20 0.84 22.05
N ASN A 31 -11.20 1.27 22.84
CA ASN A 31 -9.77 1.04 22.55
C ASN A 31 -9.24 1.66 21.23
N VAL A 32 -9.65 2.87 20.93
CA VAL A 32 -9.05 3.64 19.83
C VAL A 32 -7.80 4.33 20.32
N THR A 33 -6.69 4.14 19.60
CA THR A 33 -5.43 4.81 19.88
C THR A 33 -4.84 5.41 18.61
N SER A 34 -4.11 6.49 18.74
CA SER A 34 -3.51 7.17 17.58
C SER A 34 -2.16 7.75 17.92
N LEU A 35 -1.35 7.95 16.90
CA LEU A 35 -0.05 8.60 17.00
C LEU A 35 0.26 9.41 15.73
N VAL A 36 1.20 10.33 15.88
CA VAL A 36 1.77 11.09 14.77
C VAL A 36 3.23 10.69 14.63
N ILE A 37 3.63 10.30 13.43
CA ILE A 37 5.04 10.11 13.07
C ILE A 37 5.48 11.35 12.30
N ARG A 38 6.24 12.21 12.96
CA ARG A 38 6.60 13.53 12.45
C ARG A 38 7.58 13.43 11.28
N ASP A 39 8.59 12.56 11.39
CA ASP A 39 9.60 12.36 10.35
C ASP A 39 9.00 11.88 9.01
N LYS A 40 7.84 11.23 9.06
CA LYS A 40 7.12 10.75 7.87
C LYS A 40 5.90 11.60 7.51
N SER A 41 5.58 12.63 8.30
CA SER A 41 4.33 13.40 8.16
C SER A 41 3.09 12.51 8.10
N GLN A 42 3.06 11.50 8.96
CA GLN A 42 2.00 10.49 9.02
C GLN A 42 1.20 10.60 10.31
N TYR A 43 -0.10 10.50 10.18
CA TYR A 43 -1.01 10.21 11.28
C TYR A 43 -1.46 8.75 11.18
N ARG A 44 -1.43 8.01 12.27
CA ARG A 44 -1.91 6.63 12.35
C ARG A 44 -2.98 6.50 13.41
N LEU A 45 -4.05 5.82 13.06
CA LEU A 45 -5.17 5.50 13.94
C LEU A 45 -5.34 4.00 13.98
N PHE A 46 -5.39 3.43 15.18
CA PHE A 46 -5.65 2.01 15.39
C PHE A 46 -6.94 1.80 16.16
N TYR A 47 -7.71 0.81 15.75
CA TYR A 47 -9.00 0.48 16.34
C TYR A 47 -9.35 -0.99 16.16
N PRO A 48 -10.11 -1.63 17.07
CA PRO A 48 -10.72 -2.92 16.82
C PRO A 48 -11.94 -2.75 15.92
N LYS A 49 -12.09 -3.60 14.92
CA LYS A 49 -13.31 -3.65 14.09
C LYS A 49 -14.50 -4.20 14.88
N THR A 50 -14.22 -5.15 15.79
CA THR A 50 -15.21 -5.77 16.68
C THR A 50 -14.72 -5.66 18.11
N THR A 51 -15.54 -5.11 18.98
CA THR A 51 -15.22 -4.94 20.40
C THR A 51 -14.81 -6.27 21.03
N GLY A 52 -13.70 -6.24 21.77
CA GLY A 52 -13.17 -7.42 22.46
C GLY A 52 -12.52 -8.49 21.58
N VAL A 53 -12.46 -8.28 20.25
CA VAL A 53 -11.83 -9.21 19.31
C VAL A 53 -10.52 -8.63 18.78
N GLU A 54 -9.42 -8.98 19.40
CA GLU A 54 -8.07 -8.50 19.03
C GLU A 54 -7.68 -8.83 17.59
N SER A 55 -8.10 -9.98 17.06
CA SER A 55 -7.83 -10.38 15.68
C SER A 55 -8.48 -9.45 14.65
N SER A 56 -9.44 -8.64 15.07
CA SER A 56 -10.12 -7.66 14.23
C SER A 56 -9.42 -6.30 14.15
N SER A 57 -8.27 -6.12 14.80
CA SER A 57 -7.53 -4.86 14.77
C SER A 57 -7.26 -4.37 13.36
N ARG A 58 -7.47 -3.08 13.17
CA ARG A 58 -7.25 -2.34 11.92
C ARG A 58 -6.50 -1.06 12.25
N GLY A 59 -5.81 -0.54 11.25
CA GLY A 59 -5.24 0.78 11.34
C GLY A 59 -5.50 1.57 10.06
N ILE A 60 -5.48 2.87 10.19
CA ILE A 60 -5.54 3.83 9.09
C ILE A 60 -4.27 4.68 9.16
N ILE A 61 -3.59 4.81 8.03
CA ILE A 61 -2.52 5.79 7.84
C ILE A 61 -3.10 6.95 7.05
N ALA A 62 -2.89 8.16 7.51
CA ALA A 62 -3.11 9.37 6.75
C ALA A 62 -1.78 10.10 6.55
N VAL A 63 -1.46 10.45 5.31
CA VAL A 63 -0.24 11.19 4.95
C VAL A 63 -0.65 12.50 4.31
N ILE A 64 -0.02 13.59 4.77
CA ILE A 64 -0.21 14.90 4.16
C ILE A 64 0.65 14.99 2.90
N LYS A 65 0.05 15.32 1.79
CA LYS A 65 0.74 15.57 0.52
C LYS A 65 0.32 16.89 -0.09
N ILE A 66 1.24 17.55 -0.76
CA ILE A 66 0.96 18.70 -1.60
C ILE A 66 0.67 18.19 -3.01
N ASN A 67 -0.50 18.51 -3.55
CA ASN A 67 -0.82 18.22 -4.94
C ASN A 67 0.09 19.06 -5.84
N PRO A 68 0.99 18.47 -6.65
CA PRO A 68 1.95 19.21 -7.45
C PRO A 68 1.31 20.10 -8.52
N ASN A 69 0.08 19.80 -8.93
CA ASN A 69 -0.60 20.55 -9.97
C ASN A 69 -1.38 21.76 -9.43
N THR A 70 -1.90 21.65 -8.22
CA THR A 70 -2.77 22.72 -7.64
C THR A 70 -2.10 23.45 -6.49
N GLY A 71 -1.00 22.93 -5.93
CA GLY A 71 -0.35 23.45 -4.72
C GLY A 71 -1.17 23.25 -3.45
N GLN A 72 -2.34 22.62 -3.52
CA GLN A 72 -3.21 22.40 -2.39
C GLN A 72 -2.73 21.21 -1.56
N LEU A 73 -2.88 21.32 -0.24
CA LEU A 73 -2.70 20.21 0.68
C LEU A 73 -3.81 19.18 0.45
N GLY A 74 -3.42 17.93 0.38
CA GLY A 74 -4.32 16.79 0.30
C GLY A 74 -3.89 15.70 1.28
N TYR A 75 -4.78 14.74 1.50
CA TYR A 75 -4.50 13.59 2.35
C TYR A 75 -4.60 12.30 1.52
N GLU A 76 -3.61 11.46 1.66
CA GLU A 76 -3.64 10.09 1.14
C GLU A 76 -3.81 9.12 2.29
N TYR A 77 -4.62 8.09 2.06
CA TYR A 77 -4.96 7.12 3.09
C TYR A 77 -4.56 5.72 2.69
N ALA A 78 -4.14 4.94 3.69
CA ALA A 78 -3.86 3.53 3.56
C ALA A 78 -4.40 2.74 4.76
N ASP A 79 -4.76 1.49 4.52
CA ASP A 79 -5.17 0.57 5.58
C ASP A 79 -3.97 -0.19 6.13
N ILE A 80 -3.91 -0.36 7.45
CA ILE A 80 -3.02 -1.30 8.12
C ILE A 80 -3.85 -2.49 8.58
N LYS A 81 -3.38 -3.69 8.28
CA LYS A 81 -3.99 -4.96 8.71
C LYS A 81 -2.95 -5.82 9.42
N GLY A 82 -3.41 -6.65 10.36
CA GLY A 82 -2.54 -7.59 11.06
C GLY A 82 -1.83 -7.04 12.29
N LEU A 83 -1.69 -5.72 12.43
CA LEU A 83 -1.15 -5.09 13.64
C LEU A 83 -2.21 -5.05 14.74
N LYS A 84 -1.90 -5.65 15.88
CA LYS A 84 -2.78 -5.69 17.06
C LYS A 84 -2.28 -4.68 18.09
N VAL A 85 -2.64 -3.41 17.90
CA VAL A 85 -2.18 -2.30 18.73
C VAL A 85 -3.26 -1.93 19.74
N SER A 86 -2.92 -1.99 21.03
CA SER A 86 -3.78 -1.55 22.14
C SER A 86 -3.50 -0.12 22.57
N CYS A 87 -2.23 0.28 22.52
CA CYS A 87 -1.77 1.63 22.78
C CYS A 87 -0.54 1.92 21.93
N CYS A 88 -0.29 3.16 21.63
CA CYS A 88 0.89 3.55 20.84
C CYS A 88 1.31 4.97 21.19
N ASP A 89 2.59 5.23 20.98
CA ASP A 89 3.19 6.54 21.16
C ASP A 89 4.41 6.73 20.26
N SER A 90 4.80 7.97 20.01
CA SER A 90 6.02 8.33 19.30
C SER A 90 6.71 9.49 19.98
N ASP A 91 8.00 9.34 20.21
CA ASP A 91 8.83 10.41 20.77
C ASP A 91 10.26 10.33 20.23
N TYR A 92 11.03 11.42 20.42
CA TYR A 92 12.42 11.48 19.99
C TYR A 92 13.34 10.95 21.08
N ILE A 93 14.10 9.90 20.74
CA ILE A 93 15.17 9.36 21.56
C ILE A 93 16.48 9.56 20.81
N ASN A 94 17.40 10.32 21.38
CA ASN A 94 18.69 10.69 20.75
C ASN A 94 18.52 11.28 19.33
N ASN A 95 17.57 12.18 19.15
CA ASN A 95 17.21 12.82 17.87
C ASN A 95 16.69 11.86 16.79
N VAL A 96 16.28 10.64 17.16
CA VAL A 96 15.65 9.68 16.26
C VAL A 96 14.22 9.45 16.74
N GLU A 97 13.26 9.68 15.87
CA GLU A 97 11.86 9.41 16.21
C GLU A 97 11.67 7.90 16.42
N THR A 98 11.26 7.54 17.62
CA THR A 98 11.03 6.16 18.02
C THR A 98 9.54 5.94 18.21
N VAL A 99 8.99 5.02 17.44
CA VAL A 99 7.57 4.64 17.48
C VAL A 99 7.44 3.34 18.24
N VAL A 100 6.62 3.34 19.28
CA VAL A 100 6.35 2.15 20.10
C VAL A 100 4.86 1.84 20.13
N SER A 101 4.52 0.58 20.25
CA SER A 101 3.14 0.13 20.44
C SER A 101 3.06 -1.02 21.42
N GLY A 102 2.06 -0.99 22.29
CA GLY A 102 1.67 -2.11 23.12
C GLY A 102 0.72 -3.06 22.38
N GLY A 103 0.99 -4.34 22.42
CA GLY A 103 0.10 -5.36 21.91
C GLY A 103 -0.89 -5.83 22.97
N TYR A 104 -1.93 -6.56 22.56
CA TYR A 104 -2.84 -7.26 23.48
C TYR A 104 -2.22 -8.51 24.09
N ASP A 105 -1.01 -8.87 23.69
CA ASP A 105 -0.24 -10.02 24.15
C ASP A 105 0.74 -9.67 25.29
N GLY A 106 0.70 -8.42 25.78
CA GLY A 106 1.56 -7.94 26.86
C GLY A 106 2.97 -7.54 26.44
N TYR A 107 3.28 -7.55 25.14
CA TYR A 107 4.57 -7.08 24.61
C TYR A 107 4.51 -5.64 24.15
N VAL A 108 5.65 -4.96 24.26
CA VAL A 108 5.86 -3.65 23.62
C VAL A 108 6.73 -3.86 22.40
N TYR A 109 6.27 -3.32 21.28
CA TYR A 109 6.92 -3.43 19.99
C TYR A 109 7.49 -2.09 19.56
N LYS A 110 8.73 -2.09 19.08
CA LYS A 110 9.30 -0.95 18.37
C LYS A 110 8.89 -1.08 16.90
N GLN A 111 8.12 -0.12 16.43
CA GLN A 111 7.71 -0.03 15.01
C GLN A 111 8.79 0.63 14.16
N GLU A 112 8.63 0.60 12.84
CA GLU A 112 9.50 1.26 11.87
C GLU A 112 10.96 0.75 11.89
N THR A 113 11.16 -0.50 12.33
CA THR A 113 12.48 -1.13 12.37
C THR A 113 12.47 -2.48 11.65
N GLY A 114 13.43 -2.64 10.71
CA GLY A 114 13.54 -3.87 9.94
C GLY A 114 12.44 -4.06 8.90
N ASN A 115 12.44 -5.22 8.26
CA ASN A 115 11.55 -5.56 7.14
C ASN A 115 10.61 -6.72 7.47
N VAL A 116 10.55 -7.14 8.73
CA VAL A 116 9.73 -8.27 9.16
C VAL A 116 8.86 -7.88 10.34
N TRP A 117 7.73 -8.54 10.46
CA TRP A 117 6.88 -8.43 11.62
C TRP A 117 7.23 -9.56 12.59
N THR A 118 7.81 -9.22 13.74
CA THR A 118 8.10 -10.20 14.80
C THR A 118 7.13 -10.01 15.95
N ARG A 119 6.45 -11.08 16.35
CA ARG A 119 5.53 -11.08 17.47
C ARG A 119 5.77 -12.32 18.32
N ALA A 120 6.04 -12.12 19.61
CA ALA A 120 6.21 -13.21 20.60
C ALA A 120 7.11 -14.35 20.08
N SER A 121 8.27 -14.03 19.54
CA SER A 121 9.27 -14.99 18.99
C SER A 121 8.91 -15.61 17.62
N ALA A 122 7.77 -15.31 17.04
CA ALA A 122 7.43 -15.72 15.67
C ALA A 122 7.60 -14.55 14.69
N THR A 123 8.13 -14.84 13.51
CA THR A 123 8.31 -13.88 12.43
C THR A 123 7.24 -14.13 11.38
N PHE A 124 6.60 -13.06 10.92
CA PHE A 124 5.54 -13.10 9.90
C PHE A 124 5.96 -12.28 8.70
N ASN A 125 5.54 -12.69 7.52
CA ASN A 125 5.68 -11.91 6.31
C ASN A 125 4.75 -10.71 6.34
N LEU A 126 5.18 -9.62 5.72
CA LEU A 126 4.38 -8.43 5.53
C LEU A 126 3.67 -8.51 4.18
N ASP A 127 2.38 -8.83 4.21
CA ASP A 127 1.56 -8.80 3.01
C ASP A 127 1.33 -7.35 2.59
N SER A 128 1.68 -7.02 1.38
CA SER A 128 1.43 -5.71 0.81
C SER A 128 0.52 -5.77 -0.41
N THR A 129 -0.37 -4.81 -0.53
CA THR A 129 -1.26 -4.69 -1.67
C THR A 129 -1.37 -3.23 -2.09
N TYR A 130 -1.07 -2.98 -3.35
CA TYR A 130 -1.38 -1.73 -4.03
C TYR A 130 -2.50 -1.98 -5.03
N ARG A 131 -3.51 -1.11 -5.09
CA ARG A 131 -4.53 -1.10 -6.14
C ARG A 131 -4.77 0.33 -6.58
N SER A 132 -4.64 0.59 -7.89
CA SER A 132 -5.02 1.88 -8.47
C SER A 132 -6.54 2.02 -8.49
N PRO A 133 -7.08 3.25 -8.61
CA PRO A 133 -8.46 3.42 -9.00
C PRO A 133 -8.72 2.81 -10.39
N ASP A 134 -10.00 2.54 -10.67
CA ASP A 134 -10.43 2.11 -11.99
C ASP A 134 -10.40 3.31 -12.97
N MET A 135 -9.54 3.22 -13.97
CA MET A 135 -9.26 4.30 -14.93
C MET A 135 -9.98 4.02 -16.23
N THR A 136 -10.77 4.96 -16.70
CA THR A 136 -11.46 4.87 -18.00
C THR A 136 -10.59 5.35 -19.16
N MET A 137 -9.47 6.01 -18.90
CA MET A 137 -8.51 6.49 -19.89
C MET A 137 -9.18 7.26 -21.04
N GLY A 138 -9.91 8.30 -20.69
CA GLY A 138 -10.70 9.14 -21.61
C GLY A 138 -12.16 8.73 -21.66
N ASP A 139 -12.66 8.34 -22.84
CA ASP A 139 -14.08 8.00 -23.04
C ASP A 139 -14.42 6.62 -22.40
N PRO A 140 -15.30 6.56 -21.39
CA PRO A 140 -15.73 5.30 -20.78
C PRO A 140 -16.56 4.40 -21.71
N GLY A 141 -17.10 4.93 -22.79
CA GLY A 141 -17.85 4.17 -23.80
C GLY A 141 -16.98 3.45 -24.84
N ILE A 142 -15.68 3.71 -24.83
CA ILE A 142 -14.74 3.05 -25.75
C ILE A 142 -14.03 1.90 -25.03
N ARG A 143 -14.06 0.73 -25.63
CA ARG A 143 -13.30 -0.43 -25.16
C ARG A 143 -11.81 -0.24 -25.49
N LYS A 144 -10.92 -0.54 -24.53
CA LYS A 144 -9.47 -0.45 -24.69
C LYS A 144 -8.90 -1.86 -24.73
N SER A 145 -8.22 -2.21 -25.81
CA SER A 145 -7.45 -3.44 -25.93
C SER A 145 -6.04 -3.20 -25.42
N MET A 146 -5.65 -3.90 -24.37
CA MET A 146 -4.34 -3.72 -23.76
C MET A 146 -3.27 -4.41 -24.59
N GLU A 147 -2.11 -3.79 -24.70
CA GLU A 147 -0.93 -4.36 -25.35
C GLU A 147 0.22 -4.54 -24.36
N ARG A 148 0.44 -3.52 -23.53
CA ARG A 148 1.60 -3.51 -22.66
C ARG A 148 1.39 -2.64 -21.42
N ILE A 149 2.09 -3.01 -20.35
CA ILE A 149 2.30 -2.17 -19.18
C ILE A 149 3.78 -1.91 -18.99
N ASN A 150 4.12 -0.64 -18.77
CA ASN A 150 5.43 -0.19 -18.34
C ASN A 150 5.31 0.23 -16.87
N LEU A 151 5.95 -0.50 -15.99
CA LEU A 151 5.93 -0.23 -14.55
C LEU A 151 7.26 0.35 -14.11
N ASN A 152 7.22 1.55 -13.55
CA ASN A 152 8.37 2.17 -12.90
C ASN A 152 8.31 1.84 -11.40
N TRP A 153 9.06 0.82 -11.00
CA TRP A 153 9.13 0.37 -9.63
C TRP A 153 10.59 0.24 -9.17
N LYS A 154 10.78 0.35 -7.88
CA LYS A 154 12.09 0.22 -7.26
C LYS A 154 12.00 -0.85 -6.17
N PRO A 155 12.45 -2.08 -6.43
CA PRO A 155 12.68 -3.08 -5.40
C PRO A 155 13.96 -2.75 -4.63
N GLU A 156 14.02 -3.09 -3.34
CA GLU A 156 15.21 -2.91 -2.50
C GLU A 156 15.98 -4.22 -2.29
N GLY A 157 15.68 -5.25 -3.09
CA GLY A 157 16.31 -6.55 -3.07
C GLY A 157 15.59 -7.51 -4.00
N GLU A 158 15.73 -8.81 -3.76
CA GLU A 158 15.05 -9.86 -4.53
C GLU A 158 13.57 -9.92 -4.14
N VAL A 159 12.72 -9.39 -4.99
CA VAL A 159 11.27 -9.31 -4.79
C VAL A 159 10.57 -10.17 -5.84
N SER A 160 9.57 -10.93 -5.42
CA SER A 160 8.62 -11.63 -6.29
C SER A 160 7.21 -11.20 -5.94
N ALA A 161 6.64 -10.33 -6.75
CA ALA A 161 5.30 -9.79 -6.56
C ALA A 161 4.37 -10.17 -7.71
N ASN A 162 3.09 -10.28 -7.44
CA ASN A 162 2.07 -10.60 -8.42
C ASN A 162 1.35 -9.33 -8.88
N MET A 163 1.35 -9.10 -10.19
CA MET A 163 0.65 -7.99 -10.82
C MET A 163 -0.60 -8.48 -11.54
N TYR A 164 -1.71 -7.81 -11.29
CA TYR A 164 -3.01 -8.07 -11.90
C TYR A 164 -3.49 -6.81 -12.62
N LEU A 165 -3.95 -6.96 -13.84
CA LEU A 165 -4.78 -5.95 -14.47
C LEU A 165 -6.24 -6.37 -14.30
N GLN A 166 -7.05 -5.50 -13.75
CA GLN A 166 -8.46 -5.76 -13.48
C GLN A 166 -9.30 -4.93 -14.43
N PHE A 167 -10.12 -5.60 -15.23
CA PHE A 167 -11.03 -4.96 -16.18
C PHE A 167 -12.42 -4.78 -15.60
N ASN A 168 -13.08 -3.68 -15.99
CA ASN A 168 -14.48 -3.41 -15.70
C ASN A 168 -14.84 -3.57 -14.21
N TYR A 169 -14.06 -2.88 -13.34
CA TYR A 169 -14.25 -2.94 -11.89
C TYR A 169 -14.08 -4.35 -11.29
N ASN A 170 -13.27 -5.18 -11.93
CA ASN A 170 -13.07 -6.59 -11.59
C ASN A 170 -14.36 -7.42 -11.68
N ASP A 171 -15.19 -7.14 -12.68
CA ASP A 171 -16.43 -7.89 -12.94
C ASP A 171 -16.11 -9.36 -13.26
N VAL A 172 -16.77 -10.27 -12.54
CA VAL A 172 -16.60 -11.72 -12.68
C VAL A 172 -17.04 -12.26 -14.05
N ASN A 173 -17.91 -11.53 -14.76
CA ASN A 173 -18.37 -11.89 -16.09
C ASN A 173 -17.45 -11.38 -17.21
N THR A 174 -16.45 -10.55 -16.87
CA THR A 174 -15.46 -10.07 -17.82
C THR A 174 -14.20 -10.91 -17.71
N PRO A 175 -13.70 -11.52 -18.81
CA PRO A 175 -12.43 -12.24 -18.79
C PRO A 175 -11.31 -11.33 -18.29
N GLN A 176 -10.63 -11.76 -17.24
CA GLN A 176 -9.50 -11.05 -16.64
C GLN A 176 -8.20 -11.59 -17.21
N PRO A 177 -7.16 -10.76 -17.38
CA PRO A 177 -5.83 -11.22 -17.82
C PRO A 177 -5.20 -12.18 -16.81
N SER A 178 -4.29 -12.99 -17.31
CA SER A 178 -3.46 -13.84 -16.46
C SER A 178 -2.62 -12.99 -15.51
N VAL A 179 -2.32 -13.55 -14.35
CA VAL A 179 -1.39 -12.93 -13.38
C VAL A 179 -0.01 -12.83 -13.99
N ILE A 180 0.61 -11.68 -13.81
CA ILE A 180 1.98 -11.41 -14.27
C ILE A 180 2.88 -11.37 -13.05
N THR A 181 3.88 -12.23 -12.98
CA THR A 181 4.88 -12.19 -11.93
C THR A 181 5.91 -11.10 -12.24
N LEU A 182 6.13 -10.24 -11.26
CA LEU A 182 7.18 -9.24 -11.22
C LEU A 182 8.33 -9.81 -10.39
N GLU A 183 9.41 -10.12 -11.04
CA GLU A 183 10.62 -10.59 -10.37
C GLU A 183 11.70 -9.52 -10.50
N SER A 184 12.36 -9.21 -9.41
CA SER A 184 13.61 -8.47 -9.41
C SER A 184 14.74 -9.44 -9.13
N SER A 185 15.74 -9.47 -9.97
CA SER A 185 17.03 -10.08 -9.63
C SER A 185 17.69 -9.19 -8.58
N GLY A 186 17.96 -9.75 -7.43
CA GLY A 186 18.54 -9.01 -6.30
C GLY A 186 19.68 -8.09 -6.72
N SER A 187 19.90 -7.05 -5.97
CA SER A 187 20.92 -6.01 -6.22
C SER A 187 22.24 -6.64 -6.64
N GLY A 188 22.79 -6.16 -7.75
CA GLY A 188 24.15 -6.51 -8.14
C GLY A 188 25.11 -6.32 -6.97
N ALA A 189 26.09 -7.17 -6.83
CA ALA A 189 27.05 -7.07 -5.74
C ALA A 189 27.79 -5.74 -5.80
N TYR A 190 27.88 -5.06 -4.66
CA TYR A 190 28.72 -3.89 -4.52
C TYR A 190 30.20 -4.28 -4.72
N TYR A 191 30.98 -3.37 -5.31
CA TYR A 191 32.43 -3.55 -5.43
C TYR A 191 33.04 -3.79 -4.03
N GLY A 192 33.77 -4.90 -3.90
CA GLY A 192 34.39 -5.31 -2.64
C GLY A 192 33.57 -6.28 -1.77
N THR A 193 32.30 -6.54 -2.10
CA THR A 193 31.46 -7.52 -1.37
C THR A 193 31.01 -8.69 -2.23
N GLY A 194 31.20 -8.61 -3.55
CA GLY A 194 30.79 -9.65 -4.48
C GLY A 194 31.70 -10.88 -4.43
N ILE A 195 31.09 -12.07 -4.41
CA ILE A 195 31.81 -13.34 -4.49
C ILE A 195 31.95 -13.71 -5.96
N PHE A 196 33.20 -13.90 -6.40
CA PHE A 196 33.52 -14.29 -7.77
C PHE A 196 32.82 -15.62 -8.14
N GLY A 197 32.13 -15.63 -9.28
CA GLY A 197 31.39 -16.81 -9.75
C GLY A 197 29.97 -16.96 -9.19
N THR A 198 29.57 -16.16 -8.20
CA THR A 198 28.23 -16.24 -7.59
C THR A 198 27.48 -14.90 -7.69
N SER A 199 28.20 -13.80 -7.66
CA SER A 199 27.60 -12.46 -7.66
C SER A 199 27.54 -11.89 -9.08
N ALA A 200 26.37 -11.34 -9.46
CA ALA A 200 26.23 -10.59 -10.70
C ALA A 200 26.74 -9.16 -10.50
N PHE A 201 27.73 -8.73 -11.27
CA PHE A 201 28.23 -7.37 -11.26
C PHE A 201 27.43 -6.50 -12.24
N GLY A 202 27.00 -5.33 -11.79
CA GLY A 202 26.42 -4.30 -12.67
C GLY A 202 24.98 -4.54 -13.12
N GLN A 203 24.29 -5.53 -12.59
CA GLN A 203 22.89 -5.77 -12.87
C GLN A 203 22.02 -5.05 -11.84
N GLY A 204 21.94 -3.72 -11.98
CA GLY A 204 20.87 -2.97 -11.32
C GLY A 204 19.54 -3.29 -12.01
N ASP A 205 18.48 -3.46 -11.24
CA ASP A 205 17.15 -3.60 -11.81
C ASP A 205 16.84 -2.41 -12.73
N LEU A 206 16.33 -2.72 -13.91
CA LEU A 206 15.90 -1.68 -14.82
C LEU A 206 14.79 -0.86 -14.13
N PRO A 207 14.88 0.47 -14.11
CA PRO A 207 13.90 1.31 -13.45
C PRO A 207 12.50 1.18 -14.05
N ILE A 208 12.40 0.58 -15.25
CA ILE A 208 11.15 0.33 -15.96
C ILE A 208 11.07 -1.13 -16.36
N THR A 209 10.10 -1.82 -15.78
CA THR A 209 9.75 -3.19 -16.17
C THR A 209 8.62 -3.16 -17.19
N ARG A 210 8.86 -3.77 -18.36
CA ARG A 210 7.88 -3.86 -19.44
C ARG A 210 7.31 -5.26 -19.51
N LYS A 211 5.97 -5.38 -19.49
CA LYS A 211 5.26 -6.66 -19.63
C LYS A 211 4.16 -6.54 -20.67
N SER A 212 4.04 -7.53 -21.53
CA SER A 212 2.89 -7.65 -22.42
C SER A 212 1.65 -8.05 -21.65
N VAL A 213 0.52 -7.52 -22.03
CA VAL A 213 -0.77 -7.78 -21.38
C VAL A 213 -1.79 -8.07 -22.47
N GLU A 214 -2.59 -9.10 -22.26
CA GLU A 214 -3.69 -9.45 -23.13
C GLU A 214 -5.03 -9.10 -22.48
N GLY A 215 -6.01 -8.80 -23.31
CA GLY A 215 -7.37 -8.54 -22.87
C GLY A 215 -7.84 -7.12 -23.13
N SER A 216 -9.08 -6.85 -22.80
CA SER A 216 -9.70 -5.56 -23.08
C SER A 216 -10.82 -5.22 -22.11
N GLY A 217 -10.98 -3.95 -21.80
CA GLY A 217 -12.01 -3.45 -20.90
C GLY A 217 -12.37 -2.00 -21.18
N PHE A 218 -13.42 -1.52 -20.52
CA PHE A 218 -13.83 -0.11 -20.54
C PHE A 218 -13.14 0.69 -19.44
N ALA A 219 -12.96 0.08 -18.27
CA ALA A 219 -12.22 0.60 -17.13
C ALA A 219 -11.14 -0.42 -16.74
N ILE A 220 -9.98 0.06 -16.31
CA ILE A 220 -8.81 -0.77 -16.00
C ILE A 220 -8.21 -0.30 -14.70
N ALA A 221 -7.94 -1.23 -13.79
CA ALA A 221 -7.18 -0.99 -12.58
C ALA A 221 -5.93 -1.89 -12.53
N LEU A 222 -4.86 -1.36 -11.96
CA LEU A 222 -3.63 -2.10 -11.65
C LEU A 222 -3.69 -2.53 -10.18
N LYS A 223 -3.50 -3.81 -9.92
CA LYS A 223 -3.33 -4.34 -8.57
C LYS A 223 -1.99 -5.08 -8.48
N ILE A 224 -1.19 -4.79 -7.48
CA ILE A 224 0.05 -5.51 -7.18
C ILE A 224 -0.05 -6.05 -5.76
N THR A 225 0.28 -7.32 -5.59
CA THR A 225 0.31 -7.98 -4.28
C THR A 225 1.64 -8.66 -4.08
N ASP A 226 2.17 -8.50 -2.88
CA ASP A 226 3.34 -9.24 -2.41
C ASP A 226 2.99 -9.90 -1.08
N THR A 227 3.12 -11.21 -1.03
CA THR A 227 2.83 -12.04 0.14
C THR A 227 4.00 -12.94 0.52
N SER A 228 5.08 -12.89 -0.26
CA SER A 228 6.15 -13.88 -0.18
C SER A 228 7.43 -13.37 0.45
N ASN A 229 7.69 -12.08 0.39
CA ASN A 229 8.98 -11.52 0.79
C ASN A 229 8.82 -10.31 1.72
N ASN A 230 9.79 -10.18 2.61
CA ASN A 230 9.91 -9.06 3.53
C ASN A 230 10.77 -7.92 2.97
N ILE A 231 11.04 -7.96 1.67
CA ILE A 231 11.88 -6.97 1.02
C ILE A 231 11.02 -5.80 0.54
N PRO A 232 11.35 -4.57 0.92
CA PRO A 232 10.56 -3.41 0.53
C PRO A 232 10.65 -3.15 -0.97
N TRP A 233 9.58 -2.63 -1.51
CA TRP A 233 9.54 -2.11 -2.87
C TRP A 233 8.65 -0.87 -2.95
N SER A 234 8.88 -0.03 -3.94
CA SER A 234 8.10 1.17 -4.16
C SER A 234 7.69 1.31 -5.62
N ILE A 235 6.48 1.83 -5.86
CA ILE A 235 5.97 2.17 -7.19
C ILE A 235 6.10 3.67 -7.37
N ARG A 236 6.78 4.09 -8.43
CA ARG A 236 6.89 5.50 -8.81
C ARG A 236 5.82 5.91 -9.81
N GLY A 237 5.36 4.95 -10.62
CA GLY A 237 4.32 5.18 -11.61
C GLY A 237 4.20 4.01 -12.57
N PHE A 238 3.19 4.06 -13.42
CA PHE A 238 3.00 3.10 -14.49
C PHE A 238 2.37 3.76 -15.71
N GLN A 239 2.60 3.16 -16.86
CA GLN A 239 2.03 3.57 -18.13
C GLN A 239 1.36 2.36 -18.77
N LEU A 240 0.16 2.55 -19.28
CA LEU A 240 -0.61 1.55 -20.00
C LEU A 240 -0.62 1.90 -21.49
N GLU A 241 -0.19 0.94 -22.31
CA GLU A 241 -0.27 1.04 -23.76
C GLU A 241 -1.48 0.23 -24.23
N PHE A 242 -2.37 0.87 -24.98
CA PHE A 242 -3.61 0.25 -25.44
C PHE A 242 -4.04 0.79 -26.80
N VAL A 243 -4.81 -0.01 -27.50
CA VAL A 243 -5.50 0.38 -28.75
C VAL A 243 -6.97 0.64 -28.42
N PRO A 244 -7.49 1.83 -28.75
CA PRO A 244 -8.92 2.08 -28.62
C PRO A 244 -9.71 1.21 -29.60
N GLY A 245 -10.68 0.47 -29.07
CA GLY A 245 -11.60 -0.33 -29.86
C GLY A 245 -12.82 0.44 -30.34
N GLY A 246 -13.75 -0.25 -30.95
CA GLY A 246 -15.03 0.34 -31.36
C GLY A 246 -15.89 0.78 -30.16
N ARG A 247 -16.69 1.81 -30.39
CA ARG A 247 -17.73 2.27 -29.46
C ARG A 247 -18.87 1.23 -29.45
N ARG A 248 -19.37 0.88 -28.27
CA ARG A 248 -20.62 0.11 -28.15
C ARG A 248 -21.81 1.02 -28.35
#